data_4968629ea6a16182939d98f2e46b7583
#
_entry.id   4968629ea6a16182939d98f2e46b7583
#
_cell.length_a   1.000
_cell.length_b   1.000
_cell.length_c   1.000
_cell.angle_alpha   90.00
_cell.angle_beta   90.00
_cell.angle_gamma   90.00
#
_symmetry.space_group_name_H-M   'P 1'
#
loop_
_entity.id
_entity.type
_entity.pdbx_description
1 polymer ?
#
loop_
_entity_poly.entity_id
_entity_poly.type
_entity_poly.pdbx_seq_one_letter_code
_entity_poly.pdbx_strand_id
1 'polypeptide(L)'
;MEKEYIHIILADDDEDDRMFFTDAFDELKINTKVQTFINGAELMNYLNEDTCILPNVLFLDLNMPKKNGIECLLEIKENERFKDIAI
;
A
#
# COMPACT_ATOMS: atom_id res chain seq x y z
N MET A 1 15.68 8.16 -19.50
CA MET A 1 15.97 6.85 -18.94
C MET A 1 15.09 6.53 -17.77
N GLU A 2 14.50 5.39 -17.80
CA GLU A 2 13.64 4.97 -16.73
C GLU A 2 14.42 4.56 -15.50
N LYS A 3 13.89 4.95 -14.37
CA LYS A 3 14.45 4.57 -13.11
C LYS A 3 13.61 3.44 -12.52
N GLU A 4 14.22 2.30 -12.33
CA GLU A 4 13.52 1.17 -11.78
C GLU A 4 13.48 1.27 -10.26
N TYR A 5 12.31 1.03 -9.71
CA TYR A 5 12.14 1.02 -8.26
C TYR A 5 10.99 0.09 -7.91
N ILE A 6 10.98 -0.32 -6.65
CA ILE A 6 9.88 -1.11 -6.11
C ILE A 6 8.90 -0.16 -5.43
N HIS A 7 7.67 -0.16 -5.89
CA HIS A 7 6.62 0.69 -5.33
C HIS A 7 5.91 -0.09 -4.24
N ILE A 8 5.94 0.42 -3.02
CA ILE A 8 5.41 -0.23 -1.83
C ILE A 8 4.35 0.67 -1.22
N ILE A 9 3.21 0.08 -0.89
CA ILE A 9 2.15 0.80 -0.18
C ILE A 9 1.91 0.13 1.16
N LEU A 10 1.74 0.95 2.19
CA LEU A 10 1.35 0.49 3.53
C LEU A 10 0.07 1.20 3.92
N ALA A 11 -0.93 0.45 4.37
CA ALA A 11 -2.10 1.01 5.00
C ALA A 11 -2.08 0.62 6.47
N ASP A 12 -1.98 1.61 7.35
CA ASP A 12 -1.85 1.41 8.79
C ASP A 12 -2.31 2.67 9.48
N ASP A 13 -3.17 2.55 10.49
CA ASP A 13 -3.73 3.70 11.16
C ASP A 13 -2.82 4.30 12.23
N ASP A 14 -1.72 3.63 12.57
CA ASP A 14 -0.80 4.10 13.60
C ASP A 14 0.32 4.90 12.96
N GLU A 15 0.43 6.17 13.37
CA GLU A 15 1.45 7.07 12.81
C GLU A 15 2.86 6.58 13.06
N ASP A 16 3.12 6.06 14.26
CA ASP A 16 4.44 5.56 14.60
C ASP A 16 4.82 4.36 13.75
N ASP A 17 3.87 3.46 13.52
CA ASP A 17 4.11 2.29 12.67
C ASP A 17 4.42 2.72 11.25
N ARG A 18 3.70 3.71 10.73
CA ARG A 18 3.96 4.21 9.38
C ARG A 18 5.37 4.81 9.28
N MET A 19 5.76 5.55 10.31
CA MET A 19 7.08 6.20 10.32
C MET A 19 8.19 5.15 10.40
N PHE A 20 8.06 4.16 11.28
CA PHE A 20 9.05 3.10 11.39
C PHE A 20 9.19 2.31 10.11
N PHE A 21 8.07 2.02 9.46
CA PHE A 21 8.06 1.31 8.20
C PHE A 21 8.83 2.08 7.13
N THR A 22 8.51 3.36 6.99
CA THR A 22 9.15 4.22 5.98
C THR A 22 10.64 4.34 6.26
N ASP A 23 11.01 4.56 7.52
CA ASP A 23 12.42 4.68 7.90
C ASP A 23 13.20 3.40 7.60
N ALA A 24 12.58 2.25 7.83
CA ALA A 24 13.25 0.98 7.56
C ALA A 24 13.60 0.84 6.08
N PHE A 25 12.70 1.25 5.20
CA PHE A 25 12.98 1.17 3.77
C PHE A 25 13.98 2.22 3.32
N ASP A 26 13.99 3.39 3.97
CA ASP A 26 15.00 4.40 3.65
C ASP A 26 16.41 3.91 3.96
N GLU A 27 16.55 3.05 4.96
CA GLU A 27 17.86 2.51 5.33
C GLU A 27 18.33 1.39 4.43
N LEU A 28 17.42 0.77 3.69
CA LEU A 28 17.82 -0.27 2.75
C LEU A 28 18.42 0.37 1.51
N LYS A 29 19.43 -0.29 0.96
CA LYS A 29 20.08 0.22 -0.25
C LYS A 29 19.41 -0.32 -1.49
N ILE A 30 18.08 -0.35 -1.44
CA ILE A 30 17.24 -0.78 -2.55
C ILE A 30 16.43 0.43 -2.99
N ASN A 31 16.30 0.60 -4.28
CA ASN A 31 15.52 1.72 -4.81
C ASN A 31 14.03 1.43 -4.60
N THR A 32 13.43 2.08 -3.62
CA THR A 32 12.02 1.88 -3.28
C THR A 32 11.30 3.22 -3.20
N LYS A 33 10.00 3.17 -3.47
CA LYS A 33 9.10 4.28 -3.24
C LYS A 33 8.02 3.79 -2.29
N VAL A 34 7.91 4.38 -1.12
CA VAL A 34 6.95 3.98 -0.11
C VAL A 34 5.85 5.02 -0.01
N GLN A 35 4.62 4.56 -0.08
CA GLN A 35 3.43 5.40 0.04
C GLN A 35 2.59 4.85 1.18
N THR A 36 2.06 5.72 2.04
CA THR A 36 1.28 5.25 3.19
C THR A 36 -0.11 5.84 3.20
N PHE A 37 -1.05 5.09 3.77
CA PHE A 37 -2.44 5.52 3.96
C PHE A 37 -2.85 5.23 5.39
N ILE A 38 -3.74 6.04 5.93
CA ILE A 38 -4.12 5.94 7.35
C ILE A 38 -5.25 4.98 7.60
N ASN A 39 -5.98 4.58 6.57
CA ASN A 39 -7.05 3.59 6.73
C ASN A 39 -7.37 2.95 5.39
N GLY A 40 -8.22 1.93 5.44
CA GLY A 40 -8.57 1.19 4.24
C GLY A 40 -9.40 1.98 3.24
N ALA A 41 -10.21 2.92 3.72
CA ALA A 41 -11.02 3.72 2.82
C ALA A 41 -10.15 4.60 1.94
N GLU A 42 -9.13 5.24 2.53
CA GLU A 42 -8.18 6.05 1.76
C GLU A 42 -7.40 5.20 0.77
N LEU A 43 -6.97 4.02 1.21
CA LEU A 43 -6.26 3.11 0.33
C LEU A 43 -7.10 2.75 -0.88
N MET A 44 -8.33 2.34 -0.66
CA MET A 44 -9.17 1.90 -1.76
C MET A 44 -9.57 3.05 -2.67
N ASN A 45 -9.76 4.25 -2.12
CA ASN A 45 -9.99 5.42 -2.95
C ASN A 45 -8.83 5.65 -3.92
N TYR A 46 -7.61 5.52 -3.43
CA TYR A 46 -6.44 5.67 -4.27
C TYR A 46 -6.38 4.57 -5.34
N LEU A 47 -6.53 3.32 -4.92
CA LEU A 47 -6.40 2.19 -5.85
C LEU A 47 -7.47 2.20 -6.93
N ASN A 48 -8.65 2.74 -6.62
CA ASN A 48 -9.75 2.75 -7.57
C ASN A 48 -9.69 3.91 -8.57
N GLU A 49 -8.74 4.81 -8.42
CA GLU A 49 -8.56 5.87 -9.42
C GLU A 49 -7.93 5.27 -10.68
N ASP A 50 -8.48 5.65 -11.83
CA ASP A 50 -8.00 5.09 -13.09
C ASP A 50 -6.54 5.46 -13.39
N THR A 51 -6.09 6.57 -12.86
CA THR A 51 -4.75 7.08 -13.15
C THR A 51 -3.73 6.72 -12.10
N CYS A 52 -4.11 5.97 -11.06
CA CYS A 52 -3.15 5.64 -10.02
C CYS A 52 -2.11 4.64 -10.52
N ILE A 53 -0.91 4.74 -9.95
CA ILE A 53 0.15 3.78 -10.22
C ILE A 53 0.03 2.67 -9.19
N LEU A 54 -0.20 1.44 -9.66
CA LEU A 54 -0.40 0.31 -8.77
C LEU A 54 0.93 -0.11 -8.14
N PRO A 55 0.90 -0.51 -6.87
CA PRO A 55 2.14 -0.92 -6.20
C PRO A 55 2.57 -2.31 -6.63
N ASN A 56 3.85 -2.60 -6.41
CA ASN A 56 4.36 -3.95 -6.54
C ASN A 56 3.98 -4.79 -5.32
N VAL A 57 4.02 -4.18 -4.14
CA VAL A 57 3.74 -4.86 -2.87
C VAL A 57 2.85 -3.97 -2.02
N LEU A 58 1.87 -4.59 -1.38
CA LEU A 58 0.95 -3.90 -0.50
C LEU A 58 0.97 -4.56 0.88
N PHE A 59 1.22 -3.76 1.91
CA PHE A 59 1.15 -4.21 3.30
C PHE A 59 -0.11 -3.65 3.93
N LEU A 60 -0.90 -4.50 4.57
CA LEU A 60 -2.17 -4.12 5.16
C LEU A 60 -2.21 -4.43 6.64
N ASP A 61 -2.50 -3.41 7.45
CA ASP A 61 -2.86 -3.64 8.84
C ASP A 61 -4.29 -4.18 8.86
N LEU A 62 -4.52 -5.22 9.62
CA LEU A 62 -5.84 -5.86 9.66
C LEU A 62 -6.83 -5.08 10.50
N ASN A 63 -6.36 -4.26 11.44
CA ASN A 63 -7.22 -3.56 12.40
C ASN A 63 -7.20 -2.05 12.15
N MET A 64 -7.90 -1.61 11.11
CA MET A 64 -8.00 -0.19 10.81
C MET A 64 -9.44 0.28 10.95
N PRO A 65 -9.66 1.55 11.35
CA PRO A 65 -11.00 2.11 11.36
C PRO A 65 -11.52 2.30 9.94
N LYS A 66 -12.81 2.51 9.82
CA LYS A 66 -13.55 2.77 8.58
C LYS A 66 -13.57 1.56 7.66
N LYS A 67 -12.41 1.08 7.23
CA LYS A 67 -12.33 -0.11 6.38
C LYS A 67 -11.08 -0.87 6.78
N ASN A 68 -11.25 -2.08 7.28
CA ASN A 68 -10.12 -2.86 7.79
C ASN A 68 -9.38 -3.59 6.68
N GLY A 69 -8.26 -4.20 7.06
CA GLY A 69 -7.40 -4.86 6.08
C GLY A 69 -8.04 -6.04 5.40
N ILE A 70 -8.88 -6.79 6.10
CA ILE A 70 -9.55 -7.94 5.51
C ILE A 70 -10.54 -7.51 4.45
N GLU A 71 -11.30 -6.45 4.74
CA GLU A 71 -12.23 -5.90 3.75
C GLU A 71 -11.50 -5.44 2.50
N CYS A 72 -10.37 -4.75 2.69
CA CYS A 72 -9.56 -4.32 1.56
C CYS A 72 -9.02 -5.51 0.77
N LEU A 73 -8.53 -6.53 1.48
CA LEU A 73 -7.97 -7.70 0.83
C LEU A 73 -9.01 -8.39 -0.05
N LEU A 74 -10.22 -8.57 0.47
CA LEU A 74 -11.29 -9.20 -0.30
C LEU A 74 -11.63 -8.39 -1.54
N GLU A 75 -11.75 -7.08 -1.38
CA GLU A 75 -12.08 -6.21 -2.50
C GLU A 75 -10.99 -6.25 -3.57
N ILE A 76 -9.72 -6.25 -3.15
CA ILE A 76 -8.60 -6.30 -4.07
C ILE A 76 -8.56 -7.63 -4.81
N LYS A 77 -8.81 -8.74 -4.09
CA LYS A 77 -8.76 -10.06 -4.71
C LYS A 77 -9.86 -10.27 -5.74
N GLU A 78 -10.96 -9.55 -5.61
CA GLU A 78 -12.07 -9.69 -6.56
C GLU A 78 -11.89 -8.85 -7.82
N ASN A 79 -10.90 -7.97 -7.86
CA ASN A 79 -10.71 -7.04 -8.97
C ASN A 79 -9.52 -7.48 -9.83
N GLU A 80 -9.80 -7.83 -11.09
CA GLU A 80 -8.76 -8.26 -12.03
C GLU A 80 -7.64 -7.25 -12.19
N ARG A 81 -7.97 -5.99 -12.06
CA ARG A 81 -6.99 -4.91 -12.23
C ARG A 81 -5.85 -5.03 -11.22
N PHE A 82 -6.11 -5.62 -10.05
CA PHE A 82 -5.15 -5.70 -8.97
C PHE A 82 -4.47 -7.05 -8.85
N LYS A 83 -4.62 -7.92 -9.82
CA LYS A 83 -4.17 -9.31 -9.71
C LYS A 83 -2.65 -9.44 -9.53
N ASP A 84 -1.89 -8.48 -10.00
CA ASP A 84 -0.43 -8.56 -9.96
C ASP A 84 0.18 -7.92 -8.71
N ILE A 85 -0.64 -7.38 -7.82
CA ILE A 85 -0.14 -6.79 -6.57
C ILE A 85 0.15 -7.92 -5.58
N ALA A 86 1.38 -7.95 -5.07
CA ALA A 86 1.74 -8.90 -4.00
C ALA A 86 1.26 -8.33 -2.66
N ILE A 87 0.61 -9.15 -1.86
CA ILE A 87 0.08 -8.71 -0.56
C ILE A 87 0.64 -9.56 0.55
#